data_8b0228371bb3f69f15528874fa5b0f1d
#
_entry.id   8b0228371bb3f69f15528874fa5b0f1d
#
_cell.length_a   1.000
_cell.length_b   1.000
_cell.length_c   1.000
_cell.angle_alpha   90.00
_cell.angle_beta   90.00
_cell.angle_gamma   90.00
#
_symmetry.space_group_name_H-M   'P 1'
#
loop_
_entity.id
_entity.type
_entity.pdbx_description
1 polymer ?
#
loop_
_entity_poly.entity_id
_entity_poly.type
_entity_poly.pdbx_seq_one_letter_code
_entity_poly.pdbx_strand_id
1 'polypeptide(L)'
;MPDAVIIGAGYAGMSAAALLSHAGRKVVVLEESERVGGRARSFRDEEGYLREYGAHSHRLAHKGIANEVFKRLGEEIDFLPESKDGKLIFRGRLWERPEGPIGFLKTPLLSIRARLVLLALFAKIKKTDPADWYHRTLLDFYRASFRNPEVEAFLPFLGMTIMCPDPNKVSAGEVIDFLKRVLAAGVGVGEPRGGSAGIFQTLSRHIDRGGEIHLRERAEKIIIENRRVTGVKTGRAIYPAPVVLFAAGLPLIADLLDQTLLPAAVEKYAKNIEHSSGLVIDFITNRPVTGIRSGILGVDVPIWARFQSSADPSFTPAGKYLSTWGIMLPWHFDGDASVVAGAEQKMKSVISAVFPDFLPAVVDERKMVATVMNGNVLTPAQSKPNRPDVECPGIEGLYFIGDTVRGDGCSGDISFSSAMKAADKILSDRKP
;
A
#
# COMPACT_ATOMS: atom_id res chain seq x y z
N MET A 1 25.51 20.11 9.17
CA MET A 1 24.22 20.40 8.52
C MET A 1 23.92 19.21 7.63
N PRO A 2 22.74 18.62 7.71
CA PRO A 2 22.31 17.56 6.78
C PRO A 2 22.13 18.09 5.34
N ASP A 3 22.32 17.21 4.36
CA ASP A 3 22.02 17.51 2.96
C ASP A 3 20.52 17.50 2.69
N ALA A 4 19.78 16.67 3.45
CA ALA A 4 18.34 16.57 3.34
C ALA A 4 17.69 16.27 4.69
N VAL A 5 16.47 16.80 4.90
CA VAL A 5 15.57 16.42 5.99
C VAL A 5 14.36 15.71 5.39
N ILE A 6 14.01 14.57 5.96
CA ILE A 6 12.87 13.76 5.53
C ILE A 6 11.80 13.81 6.63
N ILE A 7 10.57 14.18 6.29
CA ILE A 7 9.44 14.27 7.22
C ILE A 7 8.56 13.03 7.05
N GLY A 8 8.58 12.14 8.04
CA GLY A 8 7.86 10.87 8.06
C GLY A 8 8.73 9.65 7.77
N ALA A 9 8.65 8.62 8.63
CA ALA A 9 9.43 7.39 8.57
C ALA A 9 8.61 6.17 8.08
N GLY A 10 7.67 6.38 7.14
CA GLY A 10 7.01 5.31 6.40
C GLY A 10 7.87 4.75 5.26
N TYR A 11 7.32 3.86 4.43
CA TYR A 11 8.04 3.28 3.28
C TYR A 11 8.73 4.33 2.41
N ALA A 12 8.05 5.43 2.07
CA ALA A 12 8.62 6.45 1.21
C ALA A 12 9.80 7.18 1.87
N GLY A 13 9.62 7.69 3.09
CA GLY A 13 10.66 8.44 3.79
C GLY A 13 11.89 7.59 4.08
N MET A 14 11.70 6.37 4.61
CA MET A 14 12.81 5.46 4.91
C MET A 14 13.55 5.00 3.65
N SER A 15 12.83 4.75 2.54
CA SER A 15 13.47 4.37 1.27
C SER A 15 14.29 5.53 0.68
N ALA A 16 13.74 6.75 0.66
CA ALA A 16 14.47 7.90 0.17
C ALA A 16 15.70 8.20 1.04
N ALA A 17 15.56 8.15 2.37
CA ALA A 17 16.65 8.34 3.30
C ALA A 17 17.76 7.30 3.10
N ALA A 18 17.40 6.01 2.99
CA ALA A 18 18.37 4.94 2.76
C ALA A 18 19.11 5.11 1.43
N LEU A 19 18.42 5.44 0.34
CA LEU A 19 19.03 5.67 -0.98
C LEU A 19 19.98 6.87 -0.96
N LEU A 20 19.59 7.98 -0.33
CA LEU A 20 20.43 9.17 -0.21
C LEU A 20 21.66 8.91 0.68
N SER A 21 21.48 8.22 1.83
CA SER A 21 22.59 7.84 2.71
C SER A 21 23.54 6.87 2.01
N HIS A 22 23.01 5.90 1.27
CA HIS A 22 23.83 4.96 0.49
C HIS A 22 24.69 5.69 -0.57
N ALA A 23 24.17 6.80 -1.12
CA ALA A 23 24.90 7.68 -2.02
C ALA A 23 25.83 8.70 -1.31
N GLY A 24 26.05 8.56 -0.01
CA GLY A 24 26.96 9.40 0.78
C GLY A 24 26.37 10.75 1.23
N ARG A 25 25.04 10.95 1.13
CA ARG A 25 24.38 12.17 1.63
C ARG A 25 24.07 12.05 3.12
N LYS A 26 24.26 13.15 3.86
CA LYS A 26 23.86 13.25 5.27
C LYS A 26 22.37 13.54 5.34
N VAL A 27 21.59 12.67 5.96
CA VAL A 27 20.14 12.82 6.07
C VAL A 27 19.67 12.81 7.52
N VAL A 28 18.56 13.51 7.78
CA VAL A 28 17.84 13.46 9.06
C VAL A 28 16.40 13.07 8.74
N VAL A 29 15.91 11.99 9.36
CA VAL A 29 14.51 11.57 9.29
C VAL A 29 13.80 12.00 10.56
N LEU A 30 12.71 12.74 10.43
CA LEU A 30 11.85 13.20 11.53
C LEU A 30 10.56 12.40 11.53
N GLU A 31 10.27 11.71 12.62
CA GLU A 31 9.07 10.87 12.80
C GLU A 31 8.36 11.24 14.10
N GLU A 32 7.07 11.56 14.02
CA GLU A 32 6.28 11.96 15.18
C GLU A 32 5.99 10.82 16.16
N SER A 33 5.91 9.59 15.64
CA SER A 33 5.62 8.42 16.45
C SER A 33 6.87 7.86 17.15
N GLU A 34 6.67 6.89 18.02
CA GLU A 34 7.75 6.22 18.74
C GLU A 34 8.48 5.16 17.91
N ARG A 35 8.04 4.89 16.68
CA ARG A 35 8.56 3.82 15.82
C ARG A 35 8.49 4.21 14.36
N VAL A 36 9.44 3.71 13.59
CA VAL A 36 9.40 3.78 12.14
C VAL A 36 8.28 2.89 11.59
N GLY A 37 7.85 3.15 10.36
CA GLY A 37 6.94 2.28 9.63
C GLY A 37 5.66 2.95 9.13
N GLY A 38 5.22 4.03 9.77
CA GLY A 38 3.97 4.69 9.44
C GLY A 38 2.79 3.72 9.43
N ARG A 39 2.05 3.64 8.32
CA ARG A 39 0.94 2.68 8.14
C ARG A 39 1.38 1.22 8.01
N ALA A 40 2.65 0.96 7.71
CA ALA A 40 3.22 -0.38 7.61
C ALA A 40 4.06 -0.78 8.83
N ARG A 41 3.93 -0.05 9.95
CA ARG A 41 4.69 -0.38 11.14
C ARG A 41 4.35 -1.77 11.67
N SER A 42 5.38 -2.43 12.18
CA SER A 42 5.28 -3.71 12.86
C SER A 42 6.10 -3.69 14.14
N PHE A 43 5.69 -4.46 15.11
CA PHE A 43 6.37 -4.56 16.40
C PHE A 43 6.06 -5.90 17.05
N ARG A 44 6.97 -6.37 17.88
CA ARG A 44 6.72 -7.51 18.74
C ARG A 44 6.13 -6.99 20.06
N ASP A 45 4.96 -7.53 20.43
CA ASP A 45 4.33 -7.18 21.70
C ASP A 45 4.95 -7.96 22.87
N GLU A 46 4.51 -7.65 24.11
CA GLU A 46 5.00 -8.28 25.35
C GLU A 46 4.72 -9.78 25.41
N GLU A 47 3.69 -10.24 24.73
CA GLU A 47 3.30 -11.65 24.64
C GLU A 47 4.07 -12.41 23.57
N GLY A 48 4.91 -11.72 22.80
CA GLY A 48 5.76 -12.30 21.75
C GLY A 48 5.13 -12.40 20.36
N TYR A 49 3.95 -11.83 20.14
CA TYR A 49 3.35 -11.76 18.80
C TYR A 49 3.98 -10.65 17.96
N LEU A 50 4.31 -10.95 16.72
CA LEU A 50 4.67 -9.93 15.74
C LEU A 50 3.38 -9.31 15.19
N ARG A 51 3.06 -8.09 15.65
CA ARG A 51 1.87 -7.33 15.26
C ARG A 51 2.19 -6.37 14.14
N GLU A 52 1.27 -6.23 13.20
CA GLU A 52 1.35 -5.26 12.13
C GLU A 52 0.11 -4.34 12.12
N TYR A 53 0.20 -3.19 11.46
CA TYR A 53 -0.95 -2.31 11.21
C TYR A 53 -1.62 -2.69 9.87
N GLY A 54 -2.17 -3.90 9.82
CA GLY A 54 -2.67 -4.55 8.62
C GLY A 54 -1.67 -5.58 8.08
N ALA A 55 -2.05 -6.32 7.05
CA ALA A 55 -1.17 -7.28 6.42
C ALA A 55 -0.45 -6.64 5.23
N HIS A 56 0.87 -6.65 5.25
CA HIS A 56 1.70 -6.00 4.25
C HIS A 56 2.40 -7.03 3.37
N SER A 57 1.78 -7.32 2.23
CA SER A 57 2.41 -8.08 1.14
C SER A 57 2.86 -7.13 0.04
N HIS A 58 3.96 -7.47 -0.63
CA HIS A 58 4.52 -6.68 -1.72
C HIS A 58 4.17 -7.30 -3.07
N ARG A 59 3.62 -6.48 -3.95
CA ARG A 59 3.22 -6.91 -5.28
C ARG A 59 4.44 -7.30 -6.10
N LEU A 60 4.27 -8.36 -6.89
CA LEU A 60 5.30 -8.90 -7.79
C LEU A 60 6.57 -9.40 -7.06
N ALA A 61 6.53 -9.55 -5.73
CA ALA A 61 7.61 -10.12 -4.91
C ALA A 61 9.00 -9.56 -5.31
N HIS A 62 9.97 -10.44 -5.61
CA HIS A 62 11.31 -10.10 -6.02
C HIS A 62 11.43 -9.33 -7.36
N LYS A 63 10.34 -9.25 -8.15
CA LYS A 63 10.23 -8.42 -9.38
C LYS A 63 9.49 -7.11 -9.14
N GLY A 64 9.05 -6.86 -7.91
CA GLY A 64 8.26 -5.69 -7.54
C GLY A 64 9.10 -4.45 -7.25
N ILE A 65 8.42 -3.30 -7.22
CA ILE A 65 9.02 -1.98 -7.01
C ILE A 65 9.70 -1.88 -5.63
N ALA A 66 9.14 -2.52 -4.60
CA ALA A 66 9.78 -2.55 -3.29
C ALA A 66 11.19 -3.17 -3.35
N ASN A 67 11.33 -4.32 -4.04
CA ASN A 67 12.63 -4.99 -4.17
C ASN A 67 13.62 -4.20 -5.05
N GLU A 68 13.13 -3.34 -5.94
CA GLU A 68 13.99 -2.45 -6.73
C GLU A 68 14.75 -1.45 -5.85
N VAL A 69 14.11 -0.89 -4.81
CA VAL A 69 14.78 -0.07 -3.81
C VAL A 69 15.92 -0.85 -3.14
N PHE A 70 15.65 -2.09 -2.73
CA PHE A 70 16.64 -2.93 -2.06
C PHE A 70 17.82 -3.28 -2.98
N LYS A 71 17.56 -3.62 -4.24
CA LYS A 71 18.63 -3.87 -5.24
C LYS A 71 19.55 -2.66 -5.42
N ARG A 72 19.02 -1.45 -5.40
CA ARG A 72 19.83 -0.22 -5.46
C ARG A 72 20.70 -0.02 -4.21
N LEU A 73 20.32 -0.64 -3.08
CA LEU A 73 21.10 -0.66 -1.85
C LEU A 73 22.10 -1.84 -1.77
N GLY A 74 22.12 -2.70 -2.80
CA GLY A 74 22.91 -3.93 -2.79
C GLY A 74 22.32 -5.05 -1.93
N GLU A 75 21.02 -4.99 -1.66
CA GLU A 75 20.25 -5.90 -0.83
C GLU A 75 19.11 -6.54 -1.62
N GLU A 76 18.45 -7.53 -1.03
CA GLU A 76 17.18 -8.07 -1.51
C GLU A 76 16.23 -8.28 -0.34
N ILE A 77 14.91 -8.19 -0.59
CA ILE A 77 13.91 -8.53 0.41
C ILE A 77 13.83 -10.05 0.49
N ASP A 78 14.01 -10.61 1.69
CA ASP A 78 13.81 -12.05 1.95
C ASP A 78 12.30 -12.34 1.93
N PHE A 79 11.80 -12.76 0.77
CA PHE A 79 10.42 -13.19 0.62
C PHE A 79 10.26 -14.66 0.97
N LEU A 80 9.16 -14.97 1.67
CA LEU A 80 8.74 -16.35 1.89
C LEU A 80 8.51 -17.07 0.55
N PRO A 81 8.67 -18.39 0.49
CA PRO A 81 8.35 -19.16 -0.70
C PRO A 81 6.91 -18.93 -1.15
N GLU A 82 6.70 -18.72 -2.46
CA GLU A 82 5.38 -18.51 -3.03
C GLU A 82 4.48 -19.70 -2.72
N SER A 83 3.29 -19.42 -2.19
CA SER A 83 2.24 -20.42 -1.98
C SER A 83 1.10 -20.19 -2.97
N LYS A 84 0.65 -21.27 -3.61
CA LYS A 84 -0.42 -21.26 -4.63
C LYS A 84 -1.79 -21.64 -4.08
N ASP A 85 -1.95 -21.61 -2.76
CA ASP A 85 -3.18 -21.99 -2.04
C ASP A 85 -4.13 -20.81 -1.76
N GLY A 86 -3.93 -19.70 -2.45
CA GLY A 86 -4.79 -18.52 -2.32
C GLY A 86 -6.26 -18.82 -2.65
N LYS A 87 -7.19 -18.21 -1.90
CA LYS A 87 -8.62 -18.44 -2.05
C LYS A 87 -9.37 -17.18 -2.43
N LEU A 88 -10.57 -17.36 -2.97
CA LEU A 88 -11.55 -16.29 -3.18
C LEU A 88 -12.81 -16.60 -2.37
N ILE A 89 -13.41 -15.56 -1.79
CA ILE A 89 -14.78 -15.61 -1.26
C ILE A 89 -15.71 -14.99 -2.30
N PHE A 90 -16.64 -15.79 -2.80
CA PHE A 90 -17.62 -15.33 -3.77
C PHE A 90 -18.98 -16.03 -3.56
N ARG A 91 -20.04 -15.25 -3.45
CA ARG A 91 -21.41 -15.73 -3.18
C ARG A 91 -21.48 -16.61 -1.93
N GLY A 92 -20.81 -16.17 -0.86
CA GLY A 92 -20.79 -16.85 0.43
C GLY A 92 -20.03 -18.17 0.48
N ARG A 93 -19.22 -18.50 -0.54
CA ARG A 93 -18.43 -19.74 -0.63
C ARG A 93 -16.95 -19.44 -0.83
N LEU A 94 -16.12 -20.37 -0.36
CA LEU A 94 -14.68 -20.37 -0.57
C LEU A 94 -14.33 -21.13 -1.85
N TRP A 95 -13.51 -20.51 -2.70
CA TRP A 95 -13.09 -21.05 -4.00
C TRP A 95 -11.57 -20.98 -4.14
N GLU A 96 -11.01 -21.89 -4.94
CA GLU A 96 -9.61 -21.77 -5.35
C GLU A 96 -9.41 -20.48 -6.17
N ARG A 97 -8.37 -19.72 -5.85
CA ARG A 97 -8.02 -18.55 -6.66
C ARG A 97 -7.46 -19.02 -8.00
N PRO A 98 -8.08 -18.64 -9.13
CA PRO A 98 -7.55 -19.00 -10.44
C PRO A 98 -6.17 -18.36 -10.66
N GLU A 99 -5.20 -19.13 -11.11
CA GLU A 99 -3.87 -18.64 -11.45
C GLU A 99 -3.67 -18.63 -12.96
N GLY A 100 -3.31 -17.44 -13.47
CA GLY A 100 -3.08 -17.24 -14.90
C GLY A 100 -4.27 -17.57 -15.79
N PRO A 101 -4.14 -17.41 -17.11
CA PRO A 101 -5.23 -17.61 -18.07
C PRO A 101 -5.84 -19.02 -18.03
N ILE A 102 -5.01 -20.06 -17.81
CA ILE A 102 -5.47 -21.44 -17.74
C ILE A 102 -6.32 -21.68 -16.49
N GLY A 103 -5.95 -21.09 -15.34
CA GLY A 103 -6.74 -21.16 -14.12
C GLY A 103 -8.13 -20.54 -14.32
N PHE A 104 -8.19 -19.37 -14.95
CA PHE A 104 -9.46 -18.72 -15.28
C PHE A 104 -10.29 -19.50 -16.30
N LEU A 105 -9.67 -20.25 -17.21
CA LEU A 105 -10.41 -21.12 -18.14
C LEU A 105 -11.03 -22.33 -17.43
N LYS A 106 -10.36 -22.85 -16.40
CA LYS A 106 -10.78 -24.07 -15.69
C LYS A 106 -11.64 -23.80 -14.43
N THR A 107 -11.69 -22.55 -13.94
CA THR A 107 -12.39 -22.25 -12.69
C THR A 107 -13.89 -22.55 -12.77
N PRO A 108 -14.49 -23.17 -11.74
CA PRO A 108 -15.94 -23.34 -11.64
C PRO A 108 -16.68 -22.09 -11.16
N LEU A 109 -15.97 -21.01 -10.82
CA LEU A 109 -16.53 -19.74 -10.35
C LEU A 109 -17.51 -19.10 -11.35
N LEU A 110 -17.25 -19.27 -12.63
CA LEU A 110 -17.93 -18.61 -13.73
C LEU A 110 -18.42 -19.62 -14.77
N SER A 111 -19.53 -19.33 -15.45
CA SER A 111 -19.97 -20.10 -16.58
C SER A 111 -18.94 -20.16 -17.74
N ILE A 112 -19.00 -21.13 -18.61
CA ILE A 112 -18.07 -21.24 -19.76
C ILE A 112 -18.09 -19.95 -20.59
N ARG A 113 -19.27 -19.38 -20.83
CA ARG A 113 -19.45 -18.13 -21.58
C ARG A 113 -18.74 -16.98 -20.87
N ALA A 114 -18.89 -16.85 -19.54
CA ALA A 114 -18.23 -15.79 -18.75
C ALA A 114 -16.71 -15.97 -18.73
N ARG A 115 -16.19 -17.19 -18.65
CA ARG A 115 -14.74 -17.46 -18.74
C ARG A 115 -14.16 -16.99 -20.07
N LEU A 116 -14.83 -17.29 -21.20
CA LEU A 116 -14.37 -16.83 -22.51
C LEU A 116 -14.37 -15.29 -22.62
N VAL A 117 -15.41 -14.62 -22.08
CA VAL A 117 -15.47 -13.15 -22.04
C VAL A 117 -14.36 -12.59 -21.15
N LEU A 118 -14.08 -13.20 -20.00
CA LEU A 118 -13.00 -12.78 -19.10
C LEU A 118 -11.61 -12.94 -19.75
N LEU A 119 -11.38 -14.03 -20.47
CA LEU A 119 -10.14 -14.22 -21.23
C LEU A 119 -9.99 -13.18 -22.34
N ALA A 120 -11.08 -12.85 -23.04
CA ALA A 120 -11.09 -11.77 -24.04
C ALA A 120 -10.82 -10.41 -23.40
N LEU A 121 -11.33 -10.16 -22.19
CA LEU A 121 -11.02 -8.96 -21.41
C LEU A 121 -9.53 -8.90 -21.07
N PHE A 122 -8.91 -9.97 -20.58
CA PHE A 122 -7.47 -10.01 -20.32
C PHE A 122 -6.63 -9.82 -21.60
N ALA A 123 -7.06 -10.39 -22.72
CA ALA A 123 -6.40 -10.17 -24.00
C ALA A 123 -6.50 -8.71 -24.46
N LYS A 124 -7.64 -8.05 -24.22
CA LYS A 124 -7.81 -6.62 -24.47
C LYS A 124 -6.91 -5.79 -23.54
N ILE A 125 -6.90 -6.07 -22.23
CA ILE A 125 -6.04 -5.41 -21.25
C ILE A 125 -4.57 -5.47 -21.70
N LYS A 126 -4.08 -6.64 -22.12
CA LYS A 126 -2.70 -6.82 -22.58
C LYS A 126 -2.33 -5.89 -23.75
N LYS A 127 -3.27 -5.61 -24.66
CA LYS A 127 -3.06 -4.80 -25.86
C LYS A 127 -3.33 -3.30 -25.66
N THR A 128 -4.04 -2.92 -24.59
CA THR A 128 -4.46 -1.53 -24.34
C THR A 128 -3.33 -0.73 -23.72
N ASP A 129 -3.14 0.52 -24.17
CA ASP A 129 -2.30 1.48 -23.46
C ASP A 129 -3.06 2.01 -22.23
N PRO A 130 -2.53 1.88 -21.00
CA PRO A 130 -3.15 2.46 -19.82
C PRO A 130 -3.40 3.97 -19.95
N ALA A 131 -2.57 4.70 -20.70
CA ALA A 131 -2.68 6.14 -20.86
C ALA A 131 -4.03 6.58 -21.43
N ASP A 132 -4.62 5.79 -22.30
CA ASP A 132 -5.91 6.07 -22.92
C ASP A 132 -7.09 5.95 -21.94
N TRP A 133 -6.86 5.35 -20.75
CA TRP A 133 -7.94 4.94 -19.85
C TRP A 133 -7.80 5.42 -18.40
N TYR A 134 -6.79 6.18 -18.04
CA TYR A 134 -6.65 6.71 -16.68
C TYR A 134 -7.84 7.57 -16.23
N HIS A 135 -8.47 8.28 -17.17
CA HIS A 135 -9.58 9.20 -16.92
C HIS A 135 -10.97 8.55 -16.95
N ARG A 136 -11.04 7.23 -17.14
CA ARG A 136 -12.28 6.44 -17.20
C ARG A 136 -12.29 5.33 -16.15
N THR A 137 -13.51 4.88 -15.82
CA THR A 137 -13.67 3.80 -14.84
C THR A 137 -13.45 2.41 -15.45
N LEU A 138 -13.18 1.42 -14.59
CA LEU A 138 -13.07 0.02 -15.02
C LEU A 138 -14.36 -0.48 -15.67
N LEU A 139 -15.52 -0.03 -15.15
CA LEU A 139 -16.82 -0.39 -15.73
C LEU A 139 -17.00 0.18 -17.14
N ASP A 140 -16.58 1.44 -17.37
CA ASP A 140 -16.60 2.04 -18.71
C ASP A 140 -15.72 1.26 -19.68
N PHE A 141 -14.51 0.88 -19.27
CA PHE A 141 -13.59 0.09 -20.08
C PHE A 141 -14.20 -1.27 -20.45
N TYR A 142 -14.81 -1.95 -19.47
CA TYR A 142 -15.47 -3.21 -19.69
C TYR A 142 -16.65 -3.04 -20.66
N ARG A 143 -17.56 -2.12 -20.36
CA ARG A 143 -18.77 -1.88 -21.15
C ARG A 143 -18.51 -1.33 -22.55
N ALA A 144 -17.33 -0.80 -22.82
CA ALA A 144 -16.95 -0.39 -24.18
C ALA A 144 -16.89 -1.56 -25.18
N SER A 145 -16.73 -2.83 -24.70
CA SER A 145 -16.56 -4.00 -25.58
C SER A 145 -17.30 -5.26 -25.13
N PHE A 146 -17.78 -5.33 -23.92
CA PHE A 146 -18.34 -6.54 -23.34
C PHE A 146 -19.70 -6.30 -22.68
N ARG A 147 -20.54 -7.36 -22.68
CA ARG A 147 -21.88 -7.36 -22.05
C ARG A 147 -22.15 -8.75 -21.48
N ASN A 148 -21.55 -9.06 -20.33
CA ASN A 148 -21.81 -10.32 -19.62
C ASN A 148 -22.00 -9.99 -18.14
N PRO A 149 -23.21 -10.18 -17.56
CA PRO A 149 -23.49 -9.79 -16.19
C PRO A 149 -22.67 -10.56 -15.16
N GLU A 150 -22.26 -11.77 -15.46
CA GLU A 150 -21.46 -12.61 -14.56
C GLU A 150 -20.02 -12.09 -14.47
N VAL A 151 -19.43 -11.65 -15.60
CA VAL A 151 -18.11 -10.99 -15.60
C VAL A 151 -18.21 -9.61 -14.98
N GLU A 152 -19.28 -8.87 -15.23
CA GLU A 152 -19.48 -7.55 -14.59
C GLU A 152 -19.53 -7.68 -13.06
N ALA A 153 -20.23 -8.70 -12.53
CA ALA A 153 -20.25 -9.02 -11.09
C ALA A 153 -18.88 -9.49 -10.54
N PHE A 154 -17.94 -9.84 -11.41
CA PHE A 154 -16.58 -10.25 -11.05
C PHE A 154 -15.56 -9.08 -11.12
N LEU A 155 -15.90 -7.95 -11.75
CA LEU A 155 -15.01 -6.79 -11.86
C LEU A 155 -14.52 -6.25 -10.51
N PRO A 156 -15.32 -6.26 -9.41
CA PRO A 156 -14.84 -5.81 -8.10
C PRO A 156 -13.55 -6.53 -7.65
N PHE A 157 -13.36 -7.81 -8.01
CA PHE A 157 -12.13 -8.54 -7.76
C PHE A 157 -10.91 -7.88 -8.42
N LEU A 158 -11.04 -7.42 -9.67
CA LEU A 158 -9.93 -6.74 -10.36
C LEU A 158 -9.58 -5.42 -9.66
N GLY A 159 -10.58 -4.65 -9.24
CA GLY A 159 -10.38 -3.44 -8.45
C GLY A 159 -9.81 -3.73 -7.06
N MET A 160 -10.22 -4.84 -6.42
CA MET A 160 -9.71 -5.24 -5.11
C MET A 160 -8.21 -5.56 -5.15
N THR A 161 -7.66 -6.02 -6.28
CA THR A 161 -6.21 -6.25 -6.43
C THR A 161 -5.38 -4.98 -6.23
N ILE A 162 -5.97 -3.81 -6.45
CA ILE A 162 -5.36 -2.49 -6.21
C ILE A 162 -6.07 -1.71 -5.09
N MET A 163 -6.82 -2.40 -4.23
CA MET A 163 -7.51 -1.85 -3.06
C MET A 163 -8.57 -0.79 -3.39
N CYS A 164 -9.23 -0.90 -4.54
CA CYS A 164 -10.35 -0.07 -4.97
C CYS A 164 -11.42 -0.96 -5.64
N PRO A 165 -12.25 -1.66 -4.85
CA PRO A 165 -13.14 -2.72 -5.37
C PRO A 165 -14.33 -2.23 -6.19
N ASP A 166 -14.68 -0.94 -6.14
CA ASP A 166 -15.83 -0.42 -6.89
C ASP A 166 -15.45 -0.16 -8.37
N PRO A 167 -15.97 -0.96 -9.33
CA PRO A 167 -15.65 -0.80 -10.74
C PRO A 167 -16.19 0.49 -11.36
N ASN A 168 -17.15 1.17 -10.69
CA ASN A 168 -17.65 2.49 -11.10
C ASN A 168 -16.74 3.63 -10.66
N LYS A 169 -15.79 3.37 -9.78
CA LYS A 169 -14.89 4.37 -9.20
C LYS A 169 -13.44 4.15 -9.56
N VAL A 170 -12.98 2.90 -9.62
CA VAL A 170 -11.58 2.60 -9.92
C VAL A 170 -11.22 3.00 -11.35
N SER A 171 -10.07 3.66 -11.52
CA SER A 171 -9.52 4.01 -12.84
C SER A 171 -9.16 2.75 -13.64
N ALA A 172 -9.67 2.65 -14.86
CA ALA A 172 -9.33 1.57 -15.77
C ALA A 172 -7.82 1.56 -16.09
N GLY A 173 -7.23 2.73 -16.31
CA GLY A 173 -5.79 2.83 -16.60
C GLY A 173 -4.92 2.27 -15.48
N GLU A 174 -5.27 2.52 -14.21
CA GLU A 174 -4.55 1.96 -13.05
C GLU A 174 -4.68 0.42 -13.00
N VAL A 175 -5.88 -0.12 -13.23
CA VAL A 175 -6.11 -1.57 -13.27
C VAL A 175 -5.36 -2.21 -14.44
N ILE A 176 -5.41 -1.58 -15.63
CA ILE A 176 -4.71 -2.06 -16.83
C ILE A 176 -3.20 -2.07 -16.60
N ASP A 177 -2.61 -0.97 -16.10
CA ASP A 177 -1.17 -0.89 -15.81
C ASP A 177 -0.75 -1.99 -14.83
N PHE A 178 -1.48 -2.14 -13.73
CA PHE A 178 -1.20 -3.16 -12.73
C PHE A 178 -1.29 -4.58 -13.30
N LEU A 179 -2.37 -4.92 -13.99
CA LEU A 179 -2.55 -6.27 -14.56
C LEU A 179 -1.53 -6.59 -15.65
N LYS A 180 -1.12 -5.60 -16.48
CA LYS A 180 -0.03 -5.79 -17.44
C LYS A 180 1.29 -6.15 -16.74
N ARG A 181 1.60 -5.50 -15.63
CA ARG A 181 2.79 -5.81 -14.81
C ARG A 181 2.71 -7.21 -14.21
N VAL A 182 1.55 -7.60 -13.67
CA VAL A 182 1.33 -8.97 -13.13
C VAL A 182 1.52 -10.01 -14.23
N LEU A 183 0.92 -9.80 -15.40
CA LEU A 183 1.05 -10.72 -16.54
C LEU A 183 2.48 -10.84 -17.07
N ALA A 184 3.24 -9.74 -17.06
CA ALA A 184 4.64 -9.72 -17.50
C ALA A 184 5.58 -10.37 -16.45
N ALA A 185 5.31 -10.13 -15.17
CA ALA A 185 6.15 -10.66 -14.09
C ALA A 185 5.96 -12.17 -13.89
N GLY A 186 4.73 -12.68 -14.09
CA GLY A 186 4.40 -14.09 -13.86
C GLY A 186 4.50 -14.53 -12.40
N VAL A 187 4.57 -13.56 -11.47
CA VAL A 187 4.59 -13.78 -10.01
C VAL A 187 3.51 -12.92 -9.37
N GLY A 188 2.96 -13.40 -8.27
CA GLY A 188 1.92 -12.72 -7.52
C GLY A 188 2.46 -11.75 -6.47
N VAL A 189 1.95 -11.84 -5.25
CA VAL A 189 2.41 -11.06 -4.10
C VAL A 189 3.49 -11.85 -3.35
N GLY A 190 4.48 -11.14 -2.82
CA GLY A 190 5.49 -11.69 -1.89
C GLY A 190 5.21 -11.23 -0.47
N GLU A 191 5.43 -12.12 0.47
CA GLU A 191 5.35 -11.83 1.91
C GLU A 191 6.75 -11.81 2.47
N PRO A 192 7.21 -10.67 3.03
CA PRO A 192 8.54 -10.61 3.64
C PRO A 192 8.61 -11.53 4.86
N ARG A 193 9.72 -12.25 5.03
CA ARG A 193 9.96 -13.01 6.26
C ARG A 193 10.04 -12.05 7.46
N GLY A 194 9.32 -12.37 8.52
CA GLY A 194 9.21 -11.47 9.67
C GLY A 194 8.44 -10.17 9.39
N GLY A 195 7.59 -10.15 8.35
CA GLY A 195 6.76 -9.01 7.99
C GLY A 195 7.53 -7.75 7.61
N SER A 196 6.90 -6.59 7.79
CA SER A 196 7.50 -5.30 7.45
C SER A 196 8.68 -4.91 8.34
N ALA A 197 8.88 -5.56 9.51
CA ALA A 197 9.98 -5.26 10.42
C ALA A 197 11.34 -5.41 9.75
N GLY A 198 11.56 -6.49 8.99
CA GLY A 198 12.80 -6.73 8.27
C GLY A 198 13.12 -5.67 7.22
N ILE A 199 12.08 -5.16 6.55
CA ILE A 199 12.22 -4.06 5.58
C ILE A 199 12.75 -2.80 6.28
N PHE A 200 12.09 -2.37 7.36
CA PHE A 200 12.51 -1.17 8.08
C PHE A 200 13.87 -1.32 8.76
N GLN A 201 14.19 -2.51 9.26
CA GLN A 201 15.50 -2.79 9.83
C GLN A 201 16.62 -2.64 8.78
N THR A 202 16.43 -3.17 7.58
CA THR A 202 17.41 -3.03 6.49
C THR A 202 17.56 -1.56 6.06
N LEU A 203 16.44 -0.84 5.86
CA LEU A 203 16.49 0.58 5.51
C LEU A 203 17.19 1.41 6.60
N SER A 204 16.91 1.16 7.90
CA SER A 204 17.59 1.84 9.02
C SER A 204 19.09 1.61 9.01
N ARG A 205 19.56 0.37 8.79
CA ARG A 205 21.01 0.07 8.69
C ARG A 205 21.71 0.89 7.60
N HIS A 206 21.04 1.18 6.49
CA HIS A 206 21.60 2.04 5.44
C HIS A 206 21.60 3.51 5.83
N ILE A 207 20.58 3.97 6.55
CA ILE A 207 20.52 5.35 7.07
C ILE A 207 21.61 5.59 8.10
N ASP A 208 21.84 4.67 9.03
CA ASP A 208 22.83 4.77 10.12
C ASP A 208 24.28 4.97 9.62
N ARG A 209 24.57 4.73 8.34
CA ARG A 209 25.89 4.94 7.74
C ARG A 209 26.24 6.43 7.54
N GLY A 210 25.26 7.31 7.50
CA GLY A 210 25.49 8.73 7.25
C GLY A 210 24.33 9.63 7.62
N GLY A 211 23.32 9.14 8.31
CA GLY A 211 22.12 9.87 8.70
C GLY A 211 21.65 9.52 10.10
N GLU A 212 20.57 10.17 10.50
CA GLU A 212 19.95 10.03 11.82
C GLU A 212 18.44 9.88 11.68
N ILE A 213 17.83 9.09 12.58
CA ILE A 213 16.38 8.93 12.69
C ILE A 213 15.94 9.46 14.05
N HIS A 214 15.15 10.52 14.05
CA HIS A 214 14.62 11.13 15.26
C HIS A 214 13.15 10.71 15.41
N LEU A 215 12.89 9.83 16.38
CA LEU A 215 11.54 9.39 16.76
C LEU A 215 10.95 10.36 17.80
N ARG A 216 9.61 10.41 17.89
CA ARG A 216 8.88 11.37 18.74
C ARG A 216 9.29 12.82 18.44
N GLU A 217 9.60 13.09 17.18
CA GLU A 217 10.06 14.38 16.67
C GLU A 217 9.11 14.85 15.55
N ARG A 218 8.07 15.59 15.93
CA ARG A 218 7.08 16.11 14.99
C ARG A 218 7.60 17.34 14.29
N ALA A 219 7.59 17.34 12.97
CA ALA A 219 7.81 18.54 12.17
C ALA A 219 6.61 19.49 12.35
N GLU A 220 6.90 20.77 12.61
CA GLU A 220 5.89 21.82 12.80
C GLU A 220 5.84 22.80 11.64
N LYS A 221 6.97 23.02 10.96
CA LYS A 221 7.07 23.97 9.87
C LYS A 221 8.22 23.65 8.93
N ILE A 222 7.96 23.72 7.62
CA ILE A 222 8.99 23.78 6.58
C ILE A 222 9.37 25.24 6.40
N ILE A 223 10.65 25.57 6.58
CA ILE A 223 11.16 26.93 6.49
C ILE A 223 11.53 27.20 5.04
N ILE A 224 10.94 28.27 4.48
CA ILE A 224 11.17 28.69 3.09
C ILE A 224 11.56 30.15 3.07
N GLU A 225 12.65 30.46 2.39
CA GLU A 225 13.13 31.82 2.14
C GLU A 225 13.35 32.01 0.64
N ASN A 226 12.83 33.06 0.06
CA ASN A 226 12.95 33.35 -1.37
C ASN A 226 12.60 32.15 -2.29
N ARG A 227 11.49 31.43 -1.97
CA ARG A 227 11.05 30.21 -2.65
C ARG A 227 12.08 29.07 -2.66
N ARG A 228 12.93 29.01 -1.69
CA ARG A 228 13.90 27.93 -1.47
C ARG A 228 13.74 27.39 -0.05
N VAL A 229 13.80 26.08 0.10
CA VAL A 229 13.85 25.43 1.40
C VAL A 229 15.15 25.79 2.13
N THR A 230 15.04 26.14 3.41
CA THR A 230 16.20 26.38 4.27
C THR A 230 16.23 25.46 5.50
N GLY A 231 15.16 24.71 5.77
CA GLY A 231 15.14 23.72 6.85
C GLY A 231 13.75 23.33 7.31
N VAL A 232 13.71 22.61 8.42
CA VAL A 232 12.50 22.17 9.11
C VAL A 232 12.58 22.58 10.58
N LYS A 233 11.49 23.14 11.12
CA LYS A 233 11.34 23.43 12.54
C LYS A 233 10.51 22.31 13.19
N THR A 234 10.94 21.91 14.37
CA THR A 234 10.19 21.04 15.29
C THR A 234 9.99 21.77 16.63
N GLY A 235 9.29 21.13 17.57
CA GLY A 235 9.18 21.65 18.95
C GLY A 235 10.49 21.63 19.73
N ARG A 236 11.52 20.92 19.24
CA ARG A 236 12.83 20.76 19.93
C ARG A 236 13.95 21.54 19.28
N ALA A 237 13.97 21.63 17.95
CA ALA A 237 15.09 22.20 17.22
C ALA A 237 14.67 22.73 15.84
N ILE A 238 15.61 23.45 15.21
CA ILE A 238 15.59 23.75 13.78
C ILE A 238 16.64 22.86 13.12
N TYR A 239 16.27 22.17 12.07
CA TYR A 239 17.13 21.34 11.22
C TYR A 239 17.39 22.07 9.90
N PRO A 240 18.49 22.84 9.78
CA PRO A 240 18.81 23.52 8.54
C PRO A 240 19.17 22.50 7.45
N ALA A 241 18.53 22.59 6.29
CA ALA A 241 18.83 21.75 5.14
C ALA A 241 18.37 22.41 3.84
N PRO A 242 19.11 22.24 2.75
CA PRO A 242 18.73 22.78 1.44
C PRO A 242 17.70 21.91 0.71
N VAL A 243 17.39 20.72 1.24
CA VAL A 243 16.39 19.78 0.68
C VAL A 243 15.49 19.25 1.78
N VAL A 244 14.18 19.25 1.52
CA VAL A 244 13.17 18.62 2.37
C VAL A 244 12.34 17.66 1.52
N LEU A 245 12.25 16.40 1.98
CA LEU A 245 11.34 15.41 1.42
C LEU A 245 10.14 15.24 2.37
N PHE A 246 8.97 15.61 1.90
CA PHE A 246 7.73 15.47 2.66
C PHE A 246 7.09 14.12 2.36
N ALA A 247 7.11 13.20 3.34
CA ALA A 247 6.63 11.82 3.24
C ALA A 247 5.39 11.52 4.13
N ALA A 248 4.79 12.54 4.74
CA ALA A 248 3.64 12.37 5.65
C ALA A 248 2.28 12.31 4.94
N GLY A 249 2.27 12.47 3.60
CA GLY A 249 1.05 12.51 2.78
C GLY A 249 0.54 13.93 2.52
N LEU A 250 0.23 14.22 1.25
CA LEU A 250 -0.10 15.58 0.79
C LEU A 250 -1.22 16.31 1.57
N PRO A 251 -2.28 15.65 2.08
CA PRO A 251 -3.28 16.35 2.88
C PRO A 251 -2.71 17.13 4.08
N LEU A 252 -1.60 16.65 4.64
CA LEU A 252 -0.96 17.26 5.83
C LEU A 252 0.03 18.37 5.49
N ILE A 253 0.28 18.67 4.20
CA ILE A 253 1.28 19.70 3.83
C ILE A 253 0.87 21.10 4.28
N ALA A 254 -0.44 21.37 4.31
CA ALA A 254 -0.97 22.67 4.73
C ALA A 254 -0.73 22.98 6.20
N ASP A 255 -0.44 21.97 7.03
CA ASP A 255 -0.12 22.15 8.45
C ASP A 255 1.34 22.63 8.65
N LEU A 256 2.23 22.34 7.67
CA LEU A 256 3.65 22.62 7.76
C LEU A 256 4.12 23.77 6.85
N LEU A 257 3.30 24.17 5.89
CA LEU A 257 3.66 25.14 4.89
C LEU A 257 2.57 26.19 4.75
N ASP A 258 2.98 27.46 4.64
CA ASP A 258 2.08 28.55 4.31
C ASP A 258 1.37 28.25 2.97
N GLN A 259 0.04 28.20 3.00
CA GLN A 259 -0.79 27.85 1.84
C GLN A 259 -0.55 28.78 0.64
N THR A 260 -0.16 30.04 0.88
CA THR A 260 0.16 31.03 -0.17
C THR A 260 1.41 30.65 -0.99
N LEU A 261 2.23 29.76 -0.46
CA LEU A 261 3.45 29.26 -1.12
C LEU A 261 3.16 28.03 -2.00
N LEU A 262 2.11 27.27 -1.69
CA LEU A 262 1.77 26.07 -2.46
C LEU A 262 1.22 26.45 -3.85
N PRO A 263 1.66 25.76 -4.91
CA PRO A 263 1.01 25.88 -6.21
C PRO A 263 -0.47 25.49 -6.12
N ALA A 264 -1.35 26.29 -6.71
CA ALA A 264 -2.80 26.09 -6.65
C ALA A 264 -3.26 24.68 -7.07
N ALA A 265 -2.57 24.07 -8.05
CA ALA A 265 -2.87 22.70 -8.48
C ALA A 265 -2.54 21.66 -7.40
N VAL A 266 -1.44 21.82 -6.68
CA VAL A 266 -1.03 20.93 -5.57
C VAL A 266 -1.97 21.11 -4.39
N GLU A 267 -2.29 22.35 -4.02
CA GLU A 267 -3.23 22.66 -2.95
C GLU A 267 -4.61 22.07 -3.23
N LYS A 268 -5.14 22.29 -4.45
CA LYS A 268 -6.41 21.74 -4.88
C LYS A 268 -6.41 20.20 -4.80
N TYR A 269 -5.35 19.56 -5.25
CA TYR A 269 -5.23 18.10 -5.18
C TYR A 269 -5.19 17.64 -3.72
N ALA A 270 -4.34 18.23 -2.88
CA ALA A 270 -4.19 17.87 -1.47
C ALA A 270 -5.51 17.98 -0.67
N LYS A 271 -6.30 19.02 -0.94
CA LYS A 271 -7.61 19.25 -0.29
C LYS A 271 -8.71 18.28 -0.74
N ASN A 272 -8.61 17.72 -1.95
CA ASN A 272 -9.65 16.87 -2.53
C ASN A 272 -9.23 15.40 -2.64
N ILE A 273 -8.11 15.01 -2.05
CA ILE A 273 -7.65 13.63 -2.12
C ILE A 273 -8.57 12.72 -1.30
N GLU A 274 -9.01 11.67 -1.94
CA GLU A 274 -9.80 10.62 -1.31
C GLU A 274 -8.87 9.48 -0.87
N HIS A 275 -9.09 8.97 0.32
CA HIS A 275 -8.40 7.82 0.88
C HIS A 275 -9.38 6.68 1.13
N SER A 276 -8.88 5.47 1.29
CA SER A 276 -9.69 4.34 1.72
C SER A 276 -9.52 4.13 3.24
N SER A 277 -10.59 3.61 3.84
CA SER A 277 -10.64 3.23 5.26
C SER A 277 -10.96 1.75 5.39
N GLY A 278 -10.62 1.14 6.51
CA GLY A 278 -10.87 -0.27 6.76
C GLY A 278 -10.93 -0.62 8.23
N LEU A 279 -11.71 -1.65 8.54
CA LEU A 279 -11.62 -2.36 9.81
C LEU A 279 -10.68 -3.55 9.61
N VAL A 280 -9.68 -3.67 10.46
CA VAL A 280 -8.71 -4.77 10.47
C VAL A 280 -8.77 -5.45 11.82
N ILE A 281 -8.85 -6.78 11.83
CA ILE A 281 -8.85 -7.58 13.05
C ILE A 281 -7.78 -8.65 12.93
N ASP A 282 -6.86 -8.65 13.90
CA ASP A 282 -5.97 -9.78 14.15
C ASP A 282 -6.70 -10.77 15.04
N PHE A 283 -6.81 -12.01 14.60
CA PHE A 283 -7.33 -13.12 15.39
C PHE A 283 -6.19 -14.04 15.79
N ILE A 284 -6.11 -14.35 17.08
CA ILE A 284 -5.25 -15.40 17.59
C ILE A 284 -6.11 -16.63 17.88
N THR A 285 -5.74 -17.78 17.29
CA THR A 285 -6.41 -19.05 17.54
C THR A 285 -5.49 -20.02 18.30
N ASN A 286 -6.07 -20.93 19.08
CA ASN A 286 -5.35 -21.93 19.87
C ASN A 286 -5.04 -23.22 19.10
N ARG A 287 -5.51 -23.33 17.87
CA ARG A 287 -5.24 -24.42 16.93
C ARG A 287 -5.25 -23.91 15.50
N PRO A 288 -4.62 -24.61 14.56
CA PRO A 288 -4.75 -24.26 13.14
C PRO A 288 -6.20 -24.46 12.71
N VAL A 289 -6.79 -23.43 12.07
CA VAL A 289 -8.18 -23.44 11.59
C VAL A 289 -8.26 -23.56 10.08
N THR A 290 -7.14 -23.43 9.42
CA THR A 290 -6.99 -23.57 7.97
C THR A 290 -5.54 -23.92 7.62
N GLY A 291 -5.34 -24.61 6.50
CA GLY A 291 -4.01 -24.88 5.95
C GLY A 291 -3.52 -23.83 4.96
N ILE A 292 -4.27 -22.73 4.77
CA ILE A 292 -3.93 -21.67 3.80
C ILE A 292 -2.69 -20.92 4.30
N ARG A 293 -1.69 -20.77 3.42
CA ARG A 293 -0.45 -20.02 3.66
C ARG A 293 -0.40 -18.70 2.92
N SER A 294 -1.11 -18.60 1.79
CA SER A 294 -1.32 -17.35 1.04
C SER A 294 -2.36 -16.46 1.72
N GLY A 295 -3.35 -15.99 1.00
CA GLY A 295 -4.42 -15.17 1.54
C GLY A 295 -5.74 -15.42 0.85
N ILE A 296 -6.73 -14.70 1.33
CA ILE A 296 -8.09 -14.70 0.80
C ILE A 296 -8.41 -13.30 0.29
N LEU A 297 -9.12 -13.22 -0.85
CA LEU A 297 -9.73 -11.99 -1.35
C LEU A 297 -11.22 -12.22 -1.57
N GLY A 298 -12.05 -11.27 -1.15
CA GLY A 298 -13.46 -11.24 -1.47
C GLY A 298 -13.70 -10.69 -2.88
N VAL A 299 -14.67 -11.27 -3.58
CA VAL A 299 -15.10 -10.81 -4.91
C VAL A 299 -16.29 -9.86 -4.79
N ASP A 300 -17.33 -10.28 -4.08
CA ASP A 300 -18.59 -9.54 -3.86
C ASP A 300 -18.70 -8.90 -2.47
N VAL A 301 -17.73 -9.16 -1.62
CA VAL A 301 -17.56 -8.48 -0.32
C VAL A 301 -16.11 -7.95 -0.29
N PRO A 302 -15.88 -6.68 0.06
CA PRO A 302 -14.54 -6.09 0.05
C PRO A 302 -13.72 -6.51 1.28
N ILE A 303 -13.53 -7.83 1.43
CA ILE A 303 -12.81 -8.48 2.53
C ILE A 303 -11.51 -9.08 2.02
N TRP A 304 -10.51 -9.13 2.88
CA TRP A 304 -9.28 -9.86 2.64
C TRP A 304 -8.79 -10.52 3.92
N ALA A 305 -7.96 -11.54 3.79
CA ALA A 305 -7.32 -12.19 4.92
C ALA A 305 -5.89 -12.62 4.60
N ARG A 306 -5.07 -12.67 5.63
CA ARG A 306 -3.73 -13.25 5.65
C ARG A 306 -3.56 -14.18 6.84
N PHE A 307 -2.83 -15.25 6.64
CA PHE A 307 -2.55 -16.27 7.65
C PHE A 307 -1.06 -16.26 7.97
N GLN A 308 -0.60 -15.19 8.64
CA GLN A 308 0.82 -14.89 8.82
C GLN A 308 1.58 -16.05 9.47
N SER A 309 1.08 -16.58 10.58
CA SER A 309 1.78 -17.67 11.27
C SER A 309 1.76 -19.01 10.52
N SER A 310 0.81 -19.21 9.59
CA SER A 310 0.82 -20.38 8.69
C SER A 310 1.90 -20.26 7.63
N ALA A 311 2.22 -19.05 7.19
CA ALA A 311 3.29 -18.77 6.24
C ALA A 311 4.65 -18.64 6.92
N ASP A 312 4.71 -17.95 8.07
CA ASP A 312 5.90 -17.72 8.89
C ASP A 312 5.61 -17.92 10.39
N PRO A 313 6.01 -19.05 10.97
CA PRO A 313 5.78 -19.34 12.38
C PRO A 313 6.41 -18.33 13.36
N SER A 314 7.35 -17.48 12.90
CA SER A 314 7.98 -16.46 13.74
C SER A 314 7.02 -15.35 14.20
N PHE A 315 5.83 -15.26 13.60
CA PHE A 315 4.82 -14.27 13.99
C PHE A 315 4.19 -14.53 15.35
N THR A 316 4.22 -15.77 15.86
CA THR A 316 3.52 -16.15 17.09
C THR A 316 4.37 -17.04 17.99
N PRO A 317 4.11 -17.02 19.30
CA PRO A 317 4.59 -18.09 20.20
C PRO A 317 4.08 -19.46 19.76
N ALA A 318 4.78 -20.52 20.19
CA ALA A 318 4.43 -21.90 19.86
C ALA A 318 3.00 -22.25 20.30
N GLY A 319 2.24 -22.94 19.45
CA GLY A 319 0.86 -23.35 19.72
C GLY A 319 -0.17 -22.23 19.57
N LYS A 320 0.22 -21.09 19.05
CA LYS A 320 -0.67 -19.97 18.70
C LYS A 320 -0.60 -19.66 17.21
N TYR A 321 -1.71 -19.20 16.65
CA TYR A 321 -1.85 -18.95 15.22
C TYR A 321 -2.47 -17.58 14.98
N LEU A 322 -1.77 -16.73 14.25
CA LEU A 322 -2.21 -15.38 13.88
C LEU A 322 -2.76 -15.37 12.46
N SER A 323 -3.93 -14.80 12.29
CA SER A 323 -4.43 -14.34 11.01
C SER A 323 -4.97 -12.92 11.12
N THR A 324 -4.74 -12.12 10.09
CA THR A 324 -5.27 -10.76 9.97
C THR A 324 -6.36 -10.73 8.92
N TRP A 325 -7.53 -10.26 9.31
CA TRP A 325 -8.67 -10.06 8.43
C TRP A 325 -8.98 -8.57 8.30
N GLY A 326 -9.27 -8.12 7.10
CA GLY A 326 -9.66 -6.74 6.85
C GLY A 326 -10.92 -6.66 5.99
N ILE A 327 -11.75 -5.67 6.26
CA ILE A 327 -12.89 -5.28 5.43
C ILE A 327 -12.83 -3.79 5.17
N MET A 328 -13.01 -3.40 3.91
CA MET A 328 -13.06 -1.98 3.57
C MET A 328 -14.34 -1.35 4.11
N LEU A 329 -14.19 -0.18 4.69
CA LEU A 329 -15.31 0.65 5.14
C LEU A 329 -15.86 1.48 3.96
N PRO A 330 -17.09 2.00 4.07
CA PRO A 330 -17.67 2.86 3.05
C PRO A 330 -16.77 4.06 2.71
N TRP A 331 -16.93 4.58 1.50
CA TRP A 331 -16.30 5.82 1.08
C TRP A 331 -16.69 6.97 2.01
N HIS A 332 -15.73 7.87 2.25
CA HIS A 332 -15.93 9.01 3.16
C HIS A 332 -16.33 8.59 4.59
N PHE A 333 -15.76 7.47 5.07
CA PHE A 333 -15.96 7.03 6.45
C PHE A 333 -15.52 8.14 7.42
N ASP A 334 -16.42 8.58 8.25
CA ASP A 334 -16.30 9.73 9.17
C ASP A 334 -16.00 9.36 10.62
N GLY A 335 -15.80 8.07 10.89
CA GLY A 335 -15.53 7.57 12.24
C GLY A 335 -16.75 6.99 12.96
N ASP A 336 -17.90 6.85 12.29
CA ASP A 336 -19.14 6.31 12.90
C ASP A 336 -18.91 4.87 13.42
N ALA A 337 -19.09 4.72 14.73
CA ALA A 337 -18.91 3.45 15.42
C ALA A 337 -19.93 2.38 14.99
N SER A 338 -21.12 2.77 14.55
CA SER A 338 -22.14 1.84 14.07
C SER A 338 -21.75 1.20 12.74
N VAL A 339 -21.09 1.96 11.85
CA VAL A 339 -20.53 1.47 10.59
C VAL A 339 -19.43 0.44 10.88
N VAL A 340 -18.56 0.72 11.86
CA VAL A 340 -17.50 -0.20 12.28
C VAL A 340 -18.10 -1.49 12.85
N ALA A 341 -19.10 -1.39 13.74
CA ALA A 341 -19.78 -2.56 14.32
C ALA A 341 -20.46 -3.42 13.24
N GLY A 342 -21.14 -2.79 12.28
CA GLY A 342 -21.75 -3.48 11.14
C GLY A 342 -20.72 -4.19 10.26
N ALA A 343 -19.58 -3.56 10.00
CA ALA A 343 -18.47 -4.15 9.25
C ALA A 343 -17.86 -5.35 9.99
N GLU A 344 -17.68 -5.25 11.32
CA GLU A 344 -17.21 -6.36 12.15
C GLU A 344 -18.18 -7.54 12.10
N GLN A 345 -19.48 -7.28 12.30
CA GLN A 345 -20.50 -8.32 12.22
C GLN A 345 -20.51 -9.00 10.85
N LYS A 346 -20.41 -8.21 9.77
CA LYS A 346 -20.32 -8.74 8.40
C LYS A 346 -19.07 -9.61 8.22
N MET A 347 -17.90 -9.14 8.68
CA MET A 347 -16.65 -9.91 8.61
C MET A 347 -16.80 -11.25 9.35
N LYS A 348 -17.24 -11.23 10.61
CA LYS A 348 -17.42 -12.44 11.43
C LYS A 348 -18.44 -13.41 10.82
N SER A 349 -19.53 -12.89 10.24
CA SER A 349 -20.52 -13.71 9.52
C SER A 349 -19.91 -14.40 8.28
N VAL A 350 -19.10 -13.68 7.51
CA VAL A 350 -18.39 -14.26 6.35
C VAL A 350 -17.40 -15.33 6.80
N ILE A 351 -16.61 -15.07 7.85
CA ILE A 351 -15.66 -16.03 8.41
C ILE A 351 -16.39 -17.32 8.84
N SER A 352 -17.47 -17.20 9.61
CA SER A 352 -18.25 -18.35 10.10
C SER A 352 -18.86 -19.18 8.95
N ALA A 353 -19.26 -18.52 7.87
CA ALA A 353 -19.84 -19.21 6.71
C ALA A 353 -18.80 -20.05 5.96
N VAL A 354 -17.53 -19.59 5.87
CA VAL A 354 -16.48 -20.30 5.13
C VAL A 354 -15.55 -21.15 6.00
N PHE A 355 -15.47 -20.84 7.30
CA PHE A 355 -14.69 -21.56 8.31
C PHE A 355 -15.50 -21.67 9.63
N PRO A 356 -16.43 -22.62 9.76
CA PRO A 356 -17.30 -22.74 10.92
C PRO A 356 -16.55 -22.88 12.25
N ASP A 357 -15.38 -23.52 12.24
CA ASP A 357 -14.54 -23.76 13.42
C ASP A 357 -13.60 -22.61 13.77
N PHE A 358 -13.59 -21.53 12.99
CA PHE A 358 -12.63 -20.44 13.16
C PHE A 358 -12.92 -19.64 14.44
N LEU A 359 -14.11 -19.02 14.53
CA LEU A 359 -14.45 -18.17 15.68
C LEU A 359 -14.44 -18.92 17.01
N PRO A 360 -14.90 -20.20 17.09
CA PRO A 360 -14.75 -21.01 18.30
C PRO A 360 -13.30 -21.27 18.75
N ALA A 361 -12.32 -21.16 17.83
CA ALA A 361 -10.91 -21.35 18.16
C ALA A 361 -10.19 -20.05 18.57
N VAL A 362 -10.84 -18.90 18.42
CA VAL A 362 -10.27 -17.58 18.77
C VAL A 362 -10.11 -17.45 20.27
N VAL A 363 -8.91 -17.07 20.71
CA VAL A 363 -8.56 -16.83 22.13
C VAL A 363 -8.22 -15.38 22.40
N ASP A 364 -7.87 -14.61 21.37
CA ASP A 364 -7.61 -13.17 21.47
C ASP A 364 -7.91 -12.48 20.13
N GLU A 365 -8.37 -11.24 20.18
CA GLU A 365 -8.58 -10.40 19.00
C GLU A 365 -8.14 -8.96 19.23
N ARG A 366 -7.41 -8.40 18.26
CA ARG A 366 -7.01 -7.00 18.26
C ARG A 366 -7.68 -6.28 17.10
N LYS A 367 -8.51 -5.29 17.39
CA LYS A 367 -9.22 -4.49 16.40
C LYS A 367 -8.49 -3.20 16.11
N MET A 368 -8.45 -2.83 14.85
CA MET A 368 -7.86 -1.59 14.37
C MET A 368 -8.77 -0.95 13.32
N VAL A 369 -9.18 0.28 13.55
CA VAL A 369 -9.86 1.09 12.54
C VAL A 369 -8.81 1.93 11.83
N ALA A 370 -8.48 1.53 10.60
CA ALA A 370 -7.59 2.29 9.73
C ALA A 370 -8.42 3.39 9.04
N THR A 371 -8.47 4.57 9.62
CA THR A 371 -9.14 5.73 9.00
C THR A 371 -8.51 6.09 7.66
N VAL A 372 -7.20 5.90 7.52
CA VAL A 372 -6.46 5.99 6.26
C VAL A 372 -5.72 4.67 6.03
N MET A 373 -6.32 3.76 5.26
CA MET A 373 -5.70 2.50 4.87
C MET A 373 -4.77 2.70 3.65
N ASN A 374 -5.28 3.31 2.58
CA ASN A 374 -4.46 3.84 1.48
C ASN A 374 -4.69 5.34 1.40
N GLY A 375 -3.62 6.12 1.35
CA GLY A 375 -3.68 7.58 1.29
C GLY A 375 -4.16 8.13 -0.05
N ASN A 376 -4.29 7.26 -1.05
CA ASN A 376 -4.78 7.58 -2.38
C ASN A 376 -5.63 6.43 -2.90
N VAL A 377 -6.89 6.68 -3.18
CA VAL A 377 -7.75 5.77 -3.91
C VAL A 377 -7.57 6.02 -5.40
N LEU A 378 -7.33 4.95 -6.15
CA LEU A 378 -6.96 5.03 -7.57
C LEU A 378 -8.18 5.27 -8.47
N THR A 379 -8.89 6.39 -8.24
CA THR A 379 -9.99 6.87 -9.08
C THR A 379 -9.46 7.58 -10.34
N PRO A 380 -10.28 7.83 -11.37
CA PRO A 380 -9.88 8.66 -12.50
C PRO A 380 -9.30 10.04 -12.11
N ALA A 381 -9.89 10.69 -11.11
CA ALA A 381 -9.42 11.99 -10.61
C ALA A 381 -8.05 11.92 -9.92
N GLN A 382 -7.71 10.77 -9.35
CA GLN A 382 -6.48 10.52 -8.59
C GLN A 382 -5.55 9.50 -9.27
N SER A 383 -5.78 9.24 -10.54
CA SER A 383 -4.93 8.36 -11.35
C SER A 383 -3.54 8.96 -11.59
N LYS A 384 -2.60 8.12 -11.96
CA LYS A 384 -1.18 8.46 -12.13
C LYS A 384 -0.89 9.80 -12.84
N PRO A 385 -1.51 10.16 -13.98
CA PRO A 385 -1.25 11.44 -14.64
C PRO A 385 -1.76 12.65 -13.83
N ASN A 386 -2.78 12.49 -12.99
CA ASN A 386 -3.39 13.56 -12.22
C ASN A 386 -2.71 13.81 -10.87
N ARG A 387 -1.86 12.89 -10.41
CA ARG A 387 -1.10 13.07 -9.18
C ARG A 387 0.02 14.10 -9.35
N PRO A 388 0.28 14.97 -8.35
CA PRO A 388 1.43 15.86 -8.36
C PRO A 388 2.74 15.11 -8.55
N ASP A 389 3.71 15.74 -9.21
CA ASP A 389 5.06 15.18 -9.34
C ASP A 389 5.79 15.18 -7.99
N VAL A 390 6.91 14.47 -7.93
CA VAL A 390 7.74 14.41 -6.71
C VAL A 390 8.40 15.75 -6.38
N GLU A 391 8.60 16.62 -7.34
CA GLU A 391 9.17 17.96 -7.13
C GLU A 391 8.06 18.99 -6.94
N CYS A 392 8.15 19.81 -5.91
CA CYS A 392 7.19 20.89 -5.71
C CYS A 392 7.44 22.03 -6.71
N PRO A 393 6.49 22.32 -7.61
CA PRO A 393 6.70 23.41 -8.57
C PRO A 393 6.86 24.76 -7.84
N GLY A 394 7.90 25.53 -8.22
CA GLY A 394 8.12 26.88 -7.72
C GLY A 394 8.66 26.99 -6.30
N ILE A 395 9.04 25.87 -5.65
CA ILE A 395 9.78 25.87 -4.38
C ILE A 395 11.00 24.97 -4.54
N GLU A 396 12.17 25.58 -4.65
CA GLU A 396 13.43 24.85 -4.79
C GLU A 396 13.74 24.05 -3.53
N GLY A 397 14.13 22.79 -3.69
CA GLY A 397 14.54 21.90 -2.62
C GLY A 397 13.37 21.23 -1.88
N LEU A 398 12.10 21.46 -2.24
CA LEU A 398 10.96 20.76 -1.67
C LEU A 398 10.50 19.62 -2.56
N TYR A 399 10.48 18.41 -2.00
CA TYR A 399 10.03 17.19 -2.67
C TYR A 399 8.87 16.54 -1.92
N PHE A 400 7.93 15.97 -2.66
CA PHE A 400 6.81 15.18 -2.15
C PHE A 400 7.03 13.72 -2.48
N ILE A 401 6.90 12.84 -1.50
CA ILE A 401 7.00 11.39 -1.69
C ILE A 401 5.90 10.66 -0.92
N GLY A 402 5.56 9.46 -1.33
CA GLY A 402 4.49 8.67 -0.72
C GLY A 402 3.45 8.25 -1.74
N ASP A 403 2.37 7.62 -1.26
CA ASP A 403 1.30 7.09 -2.11
C ASP A 403 0.34 8.17 -2.67
N THR A 404 0.51 9.42 -2.26
CA THR A 404 -0.31 10.57 -2.68
C THR A 404 0.27 11.34 -3.87
N VAL A 405 1.43 10.94 -4.38
CA VAL A 405 2.13 11.60 -5.48
C VAL A 405 2.35 10.68 -6.68
N ARG A 406 2.92 11.21 -7.76
CA ARG A 406 3.16 10.44 -8.97
C ARG A 406 4.24 9.39 -8.77
N GLY A 407 3.82 8.13 -8.80
CA GLY A 407 4.67 6.95 -8.73
C GLY A 407 4.06 5.81 -9.51
N ASP A 408 4.82 4.75 -9.69
CA ASP A 408 4.40 3.54 -10.38
C ASP A 408 3.81 2.52 -9.40
N GLY A 409 2.93 1.65 -9.90
CA GLY A 409 2.27 0.64 -9.08
C GLY A 409 1.07 1.19 -8.32
N CYS A 410 0.74 0.58 -7.19
CA CYS A 410 -0.40 0.94 -6.36
C CYS A 410 -0.06 0.81 -4.87
N SER A 411 -0.77 1.55 -3.99
CA SER A 411 -0.53 1.56 -2.54
C SER A 411 0.96 1.79 -2.19
N GLY A 412 1.58 0.85 -1.45
CA GLY A 412 2.98 0.92 -1.06
C GLY A 412 3.97 1.03 -2.23
N ASP A 413 3.65 0.46 -3.41
CA ASP A 413 4.52 0.57 -4.58
C ASP A 413 4.74 2.04 -4.99
N ILE A 414 3.69 2.87 -4.91
CA ILE A 414 3.79 4.30 -5.22
C ILE A 414 4.76 4.98 -4.26
N SER A 415 4.75 4.57 -2.98
CA SER A 415 5.68 5.10 -1.96
C SER A 415 7.14 4.79 -2.31
N PHE A 416 7.45 3.54 -2.65
CA PHE A 416 8.80 3.14 -3.09
C PHE A 416 9.21 3.82 -4.39
N SER A 417 8.32 3.85 -5.38
CA SER A 417 8.59 4.47 -6.68
C SER A 417 8.84 5.97 -6.58
N SER A 418 8.02 6.70 -5.82
CA SER A 418 8.18 8.14 -5.64
C SER A 418 9.46 8.47 -4.86
N ALA A 419 9.83 7.64 -3.88
CA ALA A 419 11.09 7.76 -3.15
C ALA A 419 12.31 7.61 -4.07
N MET A 420 12.32 6.60 -4.95
CA MET A 420 13.38 6.43 -5.96
C MET A 420 13.47 7.63 -6.89
N LYS A 421 12.33 8.09 -7.42
CA LYS A 421 12.29 9.25 -8.33
C LYS A 421 12.84 10.52 -7.69
N ALA A 422 12.47 10.79 -6.44
CA ALA A 422 12.99 11.95 -5.71
C ALA A 422 14.48 11.82 -5.42
N ALA A 423 14.94 10.65 -4.99
CA ALA A 423 16.36 10.40 -4.77
C ALA A 423 17.20 10.58 -6.04
N ASP A 424 16.73 10.03 -7.19
CA ASP A 424 17.39 10.18 -8.48
C ASP A 424 17.53 11.67 -8.89
N LYS A 425 16.46 12.47 -8.73
CA LYS A 425 16.49 13.91 -9.01
C LYS A 425 17.51 14.63 -8.11
N ILE A 426 17.43 14.42 -6.80
CA ILE A 426 18.34 15.06 -5.82
C ILE A 426 19.81 14.72 -6.09
N LEU A 427 20.08 13.48 -6.52
CA LEU A 427 21.43 13.04 -6.82
C LEU A 427 21.94 13.54 -8.18
N SER A 428 21.05 13.74 -9.16
CA SER A 428 21.41 14.27 -10.48
C SER A 428 21.67 15.78 -10.46
N ASP A 429 20.89 16.56 -9.70
CA ASP A 429 20.95 18.02 -9.66
C ASP A 429 22.20 18.54 -8.92
N ARG A 430 22.92 17.69 -8.19
CA ARG A 430 24.10 18.02 -7.42
C ARG A 430 25.30 17.15 -7.79
N LYS A 431 25.58 17.02 -9.10
CA LYS A 431 26.93 16.62 -9.54
C LYS A 431 27.90 17.74 -9.17
N PRO A 432 29.05 17.44 -8.54
CA PRO A 432 30.00 18.41 -8.07
C PRO A 432 30.53 19.30 -9.21
#